data_6c78740f67df0d2b1cd37e11f818bd26
#
_entry.id   6c78740f67df0d2b1cd37e11f818bd26
#
_cell.length_a   1.000
_cell.length_b   1.000
_cell.length_c   1.000
_cell.angle_alpha   90.00
_cell.angle_beta   90.00
_cell.angle_gamma   90.00
#
_symmetry.space_group_name_H-M   'P 1'
#
loop_
_entity.id
_entity.type
_entity.pdbx_description
1 polymer ?
#
loop_
_entity_poly.entity_id
_entity_poly.type
_entity_poly.pdbx_seq_one_letter_code
_entity_poly.pdbx_strand_id
1 'polypeptide(L)'
;MNDAMKKLLFLLLTPAVLLACNPEDPFFSEEGFESIALDKNITHVQPMTGLVMWTTHSQRLKYAPVISLEFQYCLPCRVVTGKVDGKIQYDWSYFEEILNDIQSRNHQAIIRFRYEYPGNTMVDGVAGSTAVPQYIKDLEDYNETFKKNEDGPTYYADWTNAELQWFTKQFYTDFAERYNNDSRIAFLELGFGHWSEYHIYGTPLKLGTNFPSKAYQKEFLTHVSQVLTIPWSISIDAADSGYTPIVADDALMALNFGLFDDSFMHEHHEINQGDGYN
;
A
#
# COMPACT_ATOMS: atom_id res chain seq x y z
N MET A 1 -12.82 55.06 -30.05
CA MET A 1 -13.92 54.14 -29.65
C MET A 1 -14.65 54.79 -28.49
N ASN A 2 -15.89 55.15 -28.68
CA ASN A 2 -16.65 56.01 -27.77
C ASN A 2 -17.07 55.21 -26.52
N ASP A 3 -17.12 55.88 -25.36
CA ASP A 3 -17.43 55.27 -24.05
C ASP A 3 -18.75 54.48 -24.00
N ALA A 4 -19.71 54.88 -24.83
CA ALA A 4 -20.96 54.17 -25.04
C ALA A 4 -20.78 52.81 -25.70
N MET A 5 -19.78 52.69 -26.58
CA MET A 5 -19.46 51.47 -27.28
C MET A 5 -18.70 50.46 -26.42
N LYS A 6 -17.92 50.97 -25.45
CA LYS A 6 -17.25 50.11 -24.46
C LYS A 6 -18.25 49.53 -23.43
N LYS A 7 -19.26 50.31 -23.03
CA LYS A 7 -20.33 49.84 -22.14
C LYS A 7 -21.26 48.85 -22.84
N LEU A 8 -21.50 48.98 -24.14
CA LEU A 8 -22.30 48.06 -24.92
C LEU A 8 -21.56 46.74 -25.18
N LEU A 9 -20.22 46.78 -25.34
CA LEU A 9 -19.40 45.59 -25.50
C LEU A 9 -19.26 44.80 -24.18
N PHE A 10 -19.29 45.50 -23.02
CA PHE A 10 -19.26 44.88 -21.69
C PHE A 10 -20.61 44.22 -21.33
N LEU A 11 -21.73 44.80 -21.80
CA LEU A 11 -23.07 44.22 -21.59
C LEU A 11 -23.37 43.02 -22.47
N LEU A 12 -22.65 42.84 -23.62
CA LEU A 12 -22.81 41.70 -24.52
C LEU A 12 -21.90 40.53 -24.15
N LEU A 13 -20.82 40.74 -23.35
CA LEU A 13 -19.93 39.72 -22.90
C LEU A 13 -20.38 39.06 -21.55
N THR A 14 -21.19 39.74 -20.76
CA THR A 14 -21.67 39.20 -19.49
C THR A 14 -22.69 38.06 -19.60
N PRO A 15 -23.60 38.02 -20.57
CA PRO A 15 -24.47 36.86 -20.72
C PRO A 15 -23.76 35.64 -21.36
N ALA A 16 -22.68 35.84 -22.12
CA ALA A 16 -21.96 34.73 -22.74
C ALA A 16 -21.08 33.96 -21.70
N VAL A 17 -20.57 34.63 -20.65
CA VAL A 17 -19.84 34.01 -19.56
C VAL A 17 -20.77 33.26 -18.59
N LEU A 18 -22.01 33.73 -18.45
CA LEU A 18 -23.04 33.07 -17.63
C LEU A 18 -23.68 31.85 -18.36
N LEU A 19 -23.59 31.80 -19.69
CA LEU A 19 -24.03 30.65 -20.48
C LEU A 19 -22.96 29.52 -20.56
N ALA A 20 -21.71 29.80 -20.19
CA ALA A 20 -20.66 28.80 -20.10
C ALA A 20 -20.71 27.97 -18.79
N CYS A 21 -21.56 28.35 -17.84
CA CYS A 21 -21.94 27.57 -16.67
C CYS A 21 -23.36 27.03 -16.81
N ASN A 22 -23.71 26.52 -17.99
CA ASN A 22 -24.98 25.82 -18.14
C ASN A 22 -24.81 24.41 -17.55
N PRO A 23 -25.61 24.00 -16.56
CA PRO A 23 -25.52 22.66 -15.98
C PRO A 23 -25.96 21.53 -16.92
N GLU A 24 -26.32 21.83 -18.14
CA GLU A 24 -26.61 20.85 -19.18
C GLU A 24 -25.32 20.53 -19.97
N ASP A 25 -24.41 19.78 -19.34
CA ASP A 25 -23.38 19.05 -20.08
C ASP A 25 -24.13 18.02 -20.96
N PRO A 26 -24.03 18.08 -22.33
CA PRO A 26 -24.71 17.16 -23.21
C PRO A 26 -24.24 15.70 -23.06
N PHE A 27 -23.21 15.45 -22.23
CA PHE A 27 -22.74 14.13 -21.85
C PHE A 27 -23.33 13.60 -20.53
N PHE A 28 -24.04 14.45 -19.76
CA PHE A 28 -24.79 14.03 -18.58
C PHE A 28 -26.27 14.24 -18.81
N SER A 29 -26.94 13.25 -19.38
CA SER A 29 -28.39 13.19 -19.26
C SER A 29 -28.70 12.66 -17.85
N GLU A 30 -29.52 13.36 -17.10
CA GLU A 30 -30.04 12.88 -15.79
C GLU A 30 -30.98 11.67 -15.97
N GLU A 31 -31.20 11.22 -17.19
CA GLU A 31 -32.08 10.10 -17.52
C GLU A 31 -31.43 8.80 -17.00
N GLY A 32 -31.97 8.30 -15.90
CA GLY A 32 -31.49 7.09 -15.22
C GLY A 32 -30.75 7.32 -13.92
N PHE A 33 -30.52 8.58 -13.52
CA PHE A 33 -29.99 8.91 -12.21
C PHE A 33 -31.10 9.33 -11.24
N GLU A 34 -31.12 8.71 -10.07
CA GLU A 34 -32.00 9.09 -8.97
C GLU A 34 -31.25 9.99 -8.02
N SER A 35 -31.83 11.14 -7.69
CA SER A 35 -31.23 12.07 -6.73
C SER A 35 -31.35 11.49 -5.31
N ILE A 36 -30.20 11.20 -4.69
CA ILE A 36 -30.13 10.72 -3.30
C ILE A 36 -29.69 11.87 -2.40
N ALA A 37 -30.51 12.19 -1.40
CA ALA A 37 -30.12 13.12 -0.36
C ALA A 37 -29.04 12.49 0.53
N LEU A 38 -27.86 13.11 0.59
CA LEU A 38 -26.81 12.67 1.48
C LEU A 38 -27.07 13.16 2.91
N ASP A 39 -27.08 12.23 3.87
CA ASP A 39 -27.10 12.60 5.29
C ASP A 39 -25.70 13.00 5.74
N LYS A 40 -25.61 14.12 6.46
CA LYS A 40 -24.35 14.62 7.04
C LYS A 40 -23.94 13.84 8.29
N ASN A 41 -24.86 13.09 8.88
CA ASN A 41 -24.57 12.32 10.09
C ASN A 41 -24.23 10.89 9.68
N ILE A 42 -22.97 10.49 9.95
CA ILE A 42 -22.57 9.09 9.81
C ILE A 42 -23.16 8.34 10.99
N THR A 43 -24.20 7.55 10.72
CA THR A 43 -24.86 6.69 11.72
C THR A 43 -24.43 5.23 11.56
N HIS A 44 -23.88 4.88 10.40
CA HIS A 44 -23.42 3.52 10.10
C HIS A 44 -22.31 3.57 9.06
N VAL A 45 -21.15 2.98 9.39
CA VAL A 45 -20.01 2.85 8.47
C VAL A 45 -20.08 1.46 7.84
N GLN A 46 -20.04 1.41 6.51
CA GLN A 46 -20.03 0.15 5.80
C GLN A 46 -18.69 -0.57 6.00
N PRO A 47 -18.69 -1.90 6.22
CA PRO A 47 -17.45 -2.68 6.28
C PRO A 47 -16.61 -2.50 5.01
N MET A 48 -15.29 -2.54 5.15
CA MET A 48 -14.31 -2.45 4.07
C MET A 48 -14.38 -1.17 3.22
N THR A 49 -14.99 -0.11 3.73
CA THR A 49 -15.12 1.17 3.01
C THR A 49 -14.83 2.36 3.92
N GLY A 50 -14.70 3.55 3.32
CA GLY A 50 -14.57 4.81 4.01
C GLY A 50 -13.11 5.20 4.30
N LEU A 51 -12.94 6.03 5.32
CA LEU A 51 -11.63 6.52 5.73
C LEU A 51 -10.85 5.46 6.51
N VAL A 52 -9.54 5.43 6.29
CA VAL A 52 -8.59 4.57 6.99
C VAL A 52 -7.80 5.40 8.00
N MET A 53 -7.56 4.87 9.16
CA MET A 53 -6.73 5.50 10.18
C MET A 53 -5.60 4.57 10.63
N TRP A 54 -4.44 5.13 10.90
CA TRP A 54 -3.34 4.40 11.51
C TRP A 54 -3.75 3.89 12.91
N THR A 55 -3.48 2.63 13.20
CA THR A 55 -3.72 2.05 14.55
C THR A 55 -2.98 2.80 15.65
N THR A 56 -1.84 3.41 15.32
CA THR A 56 -1.01 4.19 16.25
C THR A 56 -1.42 5.66 16.35
N HIS A 57 -2.41 6.13 15.56
CA HIS A 57 -2.80 7.54 15.56
C HIS A 57 -3.39 7.94 16.91
N SER A 58 -2.92 9.06 17.49
CA SER A 58 -3.31 9.51 18.83
C SER A 58 -4.81 9.78 19.00
N GLN A 59 -5.51 10.11 17.93
CA GLN A 59 -6.95 10.40 17.94
C GLN A 59 -7.83 9.23 17.46
N ARG A 60 -7.26 8.02 17.29
CA ARG A 60 -8.01 6.86 16.76
C ARG A 60 -9.30 6.56 17.55
N LEU A 61 -9.25 6.67 18.87
CA LEU A 61 -10.42 6.43 19.71
C LEU A 61 -11.51 7.49 19.53
N LYS A 62 -11.12 8.75 19.26
CA LYS A 62 -12.07 9.84 19.01
C LYS A 62 -12.85 9.61 17.72
N TYR A 63 -12.19 9.10 16.68
CA TYR A 63 -12.78 8.93 15.36
C TYR A 63 -13.29 7.50 15.09
N ALA A 64 -13.11 6.58 16.03
CA ALA A 64 -13.59 5.21 15.91
C ALA A 64 -15.07 5.08 15.47
N PRO A 65 -16.03 5.92 15.93
CA PRO A 65 -17.41 5.78 15.49
C PRO A 65 -17.68 6.10 14.01
N VAL A 66 -16.73 6.72 13.30
CA VAL A 66 -16.91 7.21 11.92
C VAL A 66 -15.95 6.57 10.92
N ILE A 67 -15.21 5.55 11.35
CA ILE A 67 -14.33 4.73 10.50
C ILE A 67 -14.66 3.25 10.70
N SER A 68 -14.25 2.40 9.77
CA SER A 68 -14.36 0.93 9.89
C SER A 68 -13.02 0.23 9.62
N LEU A 69 -12.01 0.98 9.17
CA LEU A 69 -10.73 0.44 8.74
C LEU A 69 -9.58 1.08 9.51
N GLU A 70 -8.65 0.26 9.95
CA GLU A 70 -7.38 0.71 10.52
C GLU A 70 -6.21 0.08 9.79
N PHE A 71 -5.20 0.88 9.49
CA PHE A 71 -3.98 0.45 8.81
C PHE A 71 -2.86 0.15 9.82
N GLN A 72 -2.13 -0.95 9.56
CA GLN A 72 -0.98 -1.34 10.37
C GLN A 72 0.14 -1.96 9.55
N TYR A 73 1.36 -1.41 9.69
CA TYR A 73 2.56 -2.13 9.31
C TYR A 73 2.84 -3.29 10.25
N CYS A 74 3.12 -4.46 9.69
CA CYS A 74 3.58 -5.62 10.41
C CYS A 74 4.98 -6.04 9.94
N LEU A 75 5.73 -6.66 10.83
CA LEU A 75 7.11 -7.03 10.58
C LEU A 75 7.24 -8.55 10.61
N PRO A 76 7.68 -9.21 9.53
CA PRO A 76 7.87 -10.65 9.51
C PRO A 76 8.78 -11.15 10.65
N CYS A 77 9.84 -10.41 10.97
CA CYS A 77 10.75 -10.76 12.07
C CYS A 77 10.11 -10.78 13.46
N ARG A 78 8.90 -10.18 13.62
CA ARG A 78 8.18 -10.19 14.91
C ARG A 78 7.30 -11.41 15.11
N VAL A 79 6.98 -12.12 14.04
CA VAL A 79 6.13 -13.31 14.09
C VAL A 79 6.91 -14.59 13.79
N VAL A 80 8.09 -14.49 13.18
CA VAL A 80 8.96 -15.62 12.87
C VAL A 80 9.99 -15.81 13.97
N THR A 81 9.99 -16.97 14.62
CA THR A 81 10.91 -17.31 15.71
C THR A 81 12.11 -18.16 15.25
N GLY A 82 12.04 -18.73 14.05
CA GLY A 82 13.13 -19.53 13.48
C GLY A 82 12.66 -20.49 12.40
N LYS A 83 13.53 -21.44 12.06
CA LYS A 83 13.26 -22.54 11.13
C LYS A 83 13.80 -23.86 11.72
N VAL A 84 12.96 -24.88 11.83
CA VAL A 84 13.31 -26.20 12.36
C VAL A 84 12.84 -27.28 11.38
N ASP A 85 13.72 -28.21 11.02
CA ASP A 85 13.42 -29.29 10.08
C ASP A 85 12.76 -28.83 8.77
N GLY A 86 13.24 -27.69 8.23
CA GLY A 86 12.73 -27.09 7.01
C GLY A 86 11.41 -26.32 7.15
N LYS A 87 10.83 -26.23 8.35
CA LYS A 87 9.57 -25.54 8.62
C LYS A 87 9.81 -24.25 9.42
N ILE A 88 9.17 -23.18 8.97
CA ILE A 88 9.20 -21.91 9.71
C ILE A 88 8.46 -22.09 11.02
N GLN A 89 9.01 -21.52 12.08
CA GLN A 89 8.39 -21.46 13.40
C GLN A 89 7.82 -20.08 13.64
N TYR A 90 6.58 -20.01 14.11
CA TYR A 90 5.87 -18.74 14.31
C TYR A 90 5.45 -18.56 15.76
N ASP A 91 5.52 -17.32 16.22
CA ASP A 91 4.75 -16.80 17.34
C ASP A 91 3.86 -15.66 16.84
N TRP A 92 2.58 -15.95 16.66
CA TRP A 92 1.61 -14.98 16.17
C TRP A 92 1.05 -14.05 17.25
N SER A 93 1.49 -14.16 18.51
CA SER A 93 0.93 -13.38 19.65
C SER A 93 0.92 -11.89 19.35
N TYR A 94 2.03 -11.35 18.85
CA TYR A 94 2.14 -9.93 18.45
C TYR A 94 1.09 -9.53 17.40
N PHE A 95 0.86 -10.38 16.39
CA PHE A 95 -0.11 -10.10 15.34
C PHE A 95 -1.55 -10.25 15.83
N GLU A 96 -1.81 -11.24 16.65
CA GLU A 96 -3.13 -11.44 17.29
C GLU A 96 -3.50 -10.27 18.21
N GLU A 97 -2.55 -9.69 18.95
CA GLU A 97 -2.78 -8.50 19.79
C GLU A 97 -3.22 -7.31 18.92
N ILE A 98 -2.59 -7.08 17.75
CA ILE A 98 -2.98 -6.03 16.80
C ILE A 98 -4.41 -6.25 16.31
N LEU A 99 -4.72 -7.46 15.83
CA LEU A 99 -6.06 -7.77 15.31
C LEU A 99 -7.14 -7.63 16.37
N ASN A 100 -6.87 -8.09 17.60
CA ASN A 100 -7.81 -7.98 18.72
C ASN A 100 -8.02 -6.52 19.16
N ASP A 101 -6.96 -5.71 19.18
CA ASP A 101 -7.06 -4.27 19.49
C ASP A 101 -7.95 -3.56 18.47
N ILE A 102 -7.74 -3.79 17.17
CA ILE A 102 -8.56 -3.22 16.09
C ILE A 102 -10.01 -3.69 16.20
N GLN A 103 -10.23 -4.99 16.38
CA GLN A 103 -11.56 -5.57 16.52
C GLN A 103 -12.29 -5.04 17.75
N SER A 104 -11.61 -4.69 18.84
CA SER A 104 -12.23 -4.12 20.04
C SER A 104 -12.97 -2.81 19.76
N ARG A 105 -12.68 -2.15 18.66
CA ARG A 105 -13.36 -0.95 18.15
C ARG A 105 -14.39 -1.24 17.06
N ASN A 106 -14.67 -2.51 16.76
CA ASN A 106 -15.50 -2.98 15.65
C ASN A 106 -14.94 -2.59 14.27
N HIS A 107 -13.61 -2.49 14.14
CA HIS A 107 -12.94 -2.20 12.89
C HIS A 107 -12.30 -3.45 12.31
N GLN A 108 -11.93 -3.37 11.03
CA GLN A 108 -11.13 -4.36 10.33
C GLN A 108 -9.76 -3.80 10.00
N ALA A 109 -8.78 -4.69 9.92
CA ALA A 109 -7.39 -4.34 9.67
C ALA A 109 -7.08 -4.31 8.17
N ILE A 110 -6.34 -3.28 7.74
CA ILE A 110 -5.53 -3.29 6.54
C ILE A 110 -4.11 -3.59 6.99
N ILE A 111 -3.53 -4.69 6.50
CA ILE A 111 -2.22 -5.16 6.96
C ILE A 111 -1.21 -5.11 5.83
N ARG A 112 -0.06 -4.49 6.10
CA ARG A 112 1.09 -4.49 5.22
C ARG A 112 2.31 -5.07 5.94
N PHE A 113 2.76 -6.24 5.51
CA PHE A 113 4.05 -6.78 5.94
C PHE A 113 5.16 -6.11 5.13
N ARG A 114 6.11 -5.49 5.81
CA ARG A 114 7.24 -4.81 5.17
C ARG A 114 8.58 -5.35 5.65
N TYR A 115 9.56 -5.30 4.76
CA TYR A 115 10.94 -5.67 5.09
C TYR A 115 11.81 -4.44 5.32
N GLU A 116 11.63 -3.39 4.55
CA GLU A 116 12.50 -2.23 4.52
C GLU A 116 11.76 -0.96 4.98
N TYR A 117 12.47 -0.13 5.73
CA TYR A 117 11.99 1.18 6.16
C TYR A 117 13.19 2.11 6.32
N PRO A 118 13.37 3.13 5.44
CA PRO A 118 14.48 4.07 5.54
C PRO A 118 14.44 4.87 6.85
N GLY A 119 15.61 5.30 7.29
CA GLY A 119 15.74 6.23 8.39
C GLY A 119 15.89 5.58 9.76
N ASN A 120 15.30 6.22 10.77
CA ASN A 120 15.54 5.88 12.17
C ASN A 120 14.64 4.79 12.75
N THR A 121 13.77 4.20 11.93
CA THR A 121 12.97 3.05 12.37
C THR A 121 13.91 1.90 12.73
N MET A 122 13.78 1.38 13.94
CA MET A 122 14.66 0.33 14.44
C MET A 122 13.93 -1.01 14.53
N VAL A 123 14.59 -2.04 14.00
CA VAL A 123 14.31 -3.44 14.31
C VAL A 123 15.54 -3.97 15.05
N ASP A 124 15.33 -4.67 16.14
CA ASP A 124 16.40 -5.22 16.98
C ASP A 124 17.45 -4.20 17.48
N GLY A 125 17.02 -2.94 17.64
CA GLY A 125 17.88 -1.86 18.14
C GLY A 125 18.82 -1.24 17.09
N VAL A 126 18.73 -1.66 15.83
CA VAL A 126 19.58 -1.15 14.73
C VAL A 126 18.77 -0.20 13.86
N ALA A 127 19.23 1.05 13.75
CA ALA A 127 18.56 2.07 12.94
C ALA A 127 18.55 1.71 11.45
N GLY A 128 17.37 1.77 10.82
CA GLY A 128 17.16 1.44 9.41
C GLY A 128 17.27 -0.04 9.06
N SER A 129 17.32 -0.92 10.08
CA SER A 129 17.41 -2.37 9.88
C SER A 129 16.19 -2.94 9.15
N THR A 130 16.41 -4.00 8.37
CA THR A 130 15.32 -4.72 7.71
C THR A 130 14.52 -5.56 8.71
N ALA A 131 13.28 -5.88 8.36
CA ALA A 131 12.42 -6.81 9.10
C ALA A 131 12.54 -8.26 8.59
N VAL A 132 13.63 -8.60 7.93
CA VAL A 132 13.96 -9.98 7.56
C VAL A 132 14.13 -10.80 8.83
N PRO A 133 13.57 -12.03 8.93
CA PRO A 133 13.71 -12.88 10.11
C PRO A 133 15.16 -13.17 10.47
N GLN A 134 15.45 -13.23 11.77
CA GLN A 134 16.82 -13.38 12.27
C GLN A 134 17.50 -14.64 11.75
N TYR A 135 16.77 -15.76 11.63
CA TYR A 135 17.36 -17.00 11.14
C TYR A 135 17.91 -16.89 9.70
N ILE A 136 17.36 -15.96 8.87
CA ILE A 136 17.88 -15.67 7.53
C ILE A 136 19.11 -14.76 7.65
N LYS A 137 19.04 -13.74 8.52
CA LYS A 137 20.18 -12.83 8.77
C LYS A 137 21.42 -13.56 9.30
N ASP A 138 21.22 -14.70 9.96
CA ASP A 138 22.30 -15.53 10.50
C ASP A 138 22.94 -16.49 9.46
N LEU A 139 22.42 -16.53 8.22
CA LEU A 139 23.02 -17.34 7.15
C LEU A 139 24.34 -16.71 6.67
N GLU A 140 25.34 -17.56 6.42
CA GLU A 140 26.67 -17.11 5.96
C GLU A 140 26.62 -16.40 4.59
N ASP A 141 25.64 -16.73 3.76
CA ASP A 141 25.44 -16.21 2.41
C ASP A 141 24.41 -15.08 2.33
N TYR A 142 23.88 -14.60 3.46
CA TYR A 142 22.94 -13.45 3.50
C TYR A 142 23.69 -12.16 3.83
N ASN A 143 23.62 -11.16 2.93
CA ASN A 143 24.37 -9.90 3.08
C ASN A 143 23.53 -8.68 2.67
N GLU A 144 23.02 -7.94 3.65
CA GLU A 144 22.29 -6.69 3.40
C GLU A 144 23.19 -5.58 2.87
N THR A 145 22.69 -4.80 1.93
CA THR A 145 23.35 -3.55 1.51
C THR A 145 23.02 -2.45 2.52
N PHE A 146 24.03 -1.75 3.03
CA PHE A 146 23.85 -0.57 3.87
C PHE A 146 24.17 0.71 3.13
N LYS A 147 23.29 1.71 3.25
CA LYS A 147 23.52 3.09 2.82
C LYS A 147 22.92 4.08 3.82
N LYS A 148 23.46 5.28 3.84
CA LYS A 148 22.83 6.41 4.49
C LYS A 148 22.29 7.33 3.40
N ASN A 149 20.99 7.55 3.41
CA ASN A 149 20.29 8.46 2.51
C ASN A 149 19.74 9.68 3.27
N GLU A 150 18.90 10.47 2.64
CA GLU A 150 18.29 11.66 3.23
C GLU A 150 17.41 11.36 4.46
N ASP A 151 16.78 10.18 4.50
CA ASP A 151 15.99 9.73 5.63
C ASP A 151 16.83 9.09 6.74
N GLY A 152 18.13 8.89 6.52
CA GLY A 152 19.08 8.36 7.48
C GLY A 152 19.65 6.98 7.11
N PRO A 153 20.08 6.20 8.11
CA PRO A 153 20.60 4.85 7.88
C PRO A 153 19.53 3.94 7.29
N THR A 154 19.88 3.12 6.28
CA THR A 154 18.96 2.23 5.59
C THR A 154 19.68 0.95 5.19
N TYR A 155 19.11 -0.18 5.54
CA TYR A 155 19.51 -1.50 5.07
C TYR A 155 18.52 -1.99 4.02
N TYR A 156 19.06 -2.61 2.96
CA TYR A 156 18.30 -3.20 1.86
C TYR A 156 18.49 -4.71 1.92
N ALA A 157 17.41 -5.44 1.87
CA ALA A 157 17.43 -6.89 1.94
C ALA A 157 18.21 -7.51 0.78
N ASP A 158 18.85 -8.64 1.03
CA ASP A 158 19.64 -9.36 0.03
C ASP A 158 18.74 -10.29 -0.81
N TRP A 159 18.28 -9.78 -1.94
CA TRP A 159 17.44 -10.55 -2.86
C TRP A 159 18.21 -11.52 -3.76
N THR A 160 19.54 -11.68 -3.57
CA THR A 160 20.28 -12.80 -4.14
C THR A 160 20.04 -14.08 -3.35
N ASN A 161 19.69 -13.96 -2.07
CA ASN A 161 19.58 -15.07 -1.14
C ASN A 161 18.34 -15.93 -1.44
N ALA A 162 18.57 -17.23 -1.69
CA ALA A 162 17.53 -18.17 -2.05
C ALA A 162 16.55 -18.46 -0.89
N GLU A 163 17.06 -18.43 0.35
CA GLU A 163 16.23 -18.66 1.53
C GLU A 163 15.25 -17.50 1.74
N LEU A 164 15.67 -16.24 1.54
CA LEU A 164 14.77 -15.10 1.60
C LEU A 164 13.67 -15.19 0.54
N GLN A 165 14.03 -15.57 -0.70
CA GLN A 165 13.06 -15.74 -1.79
C GLN A 165 12.08 -16.90 -1.50
N TRP A 166 12.55 -18.00 -0.93
CA TRP A 166 11.68 -19.09 -0.53
C TRP A 166 10.79 -18.68 0.64
N PHE A 167 11.38 -18.05 1.67
CA PHE A 167 10.69 -17.61 2.86
C PHE A 167 9.51 -16.69 2.54
N THR A 168 9.69 -15.68 1.70
CA THR A 168 8.62 -14.71 1.41
C THR A 168 7.39 -15.37 0.77
N LYS A 169 7.56 -16.40 -0.06
CA LYS A 169 6.42 -17.17 -0.60
C LYS A 169 5.82 -18.10 0.46
N GLN A 170 6.64 -18.83 1.20
CA GLN A 170 6.17 -19.74 2.23
C GLN A 170 5.43 -19.01 3.36
N PHE A 171 5.91 -17.81 3.72
CA PHE A 171 5.24 -16.97 4.71
C PHE A 171 3.77 -16.69 4.36
N TYR A 172 3.49 -16.34 3.09
CA TYR A 172 2.10 -16.11 2.68
C TYR A 172 1.29 -17.40 2.52
N THR A 173 1.92 -18.54 2.28
CA THR A 173 1.24 -19.84 2.37
C THR A 173 0.79 -20.11 3.80
N ASP A 174 1.70 -20.01 4.77
CA ASP A 174 1.41 -20.27 6.18
C ASP A 174 0.44 -19.22 6.76
N PHE A 175 0.57 -17.96 6.33
CA PHE A 175 -0.38 -16.91 6.67
C PHE A 175 -1.78 -17.21 6.14
N ALA A 176 -1.90 -17.63 4.89
CA ALA A 176 -3.16 -17.99 4.25
C ALA A 176 -3.85 -19.16 4.95
N GLU A 177 -3.10 -20.20 5.31
CA GLU A 177 -3.64 -21.34 6.06
C GLU A 177 -4.27 -20.93 7.39
N ARG A 178 -3.70 -19.91 8.03
CA ARG A 178 -4.20 -19.43 9.32
C ARG A 178 -5.29 -18.38 9.21
N TYR A 179 -5.15 -17.42 8.29
CA TYR A 179 -5.93 -16.17 8.30
C TYR A 179 -6.87 -15.95 7.11
N ASN A 180 -6.89 -16.78 6.09
CA ASN A 180 -7.77 -16.58 4.92
C ASN A 180 -9.27 -16.41 5.26
N ASN A 181 -9.70 -16.92 6.39
CA ASN A 181 -11.09 -16.83 6.84
C ASN A 181 -11.26 -15.90 8.07
N ASP A 182 -10.26 -15.10 8.39
CA ASP A 182 -10.32 -14.20 9.54
C ASP A 182 -11.00 -12.89 9.17
N SER A 183 -12.22 -12.71 9.66
CA SER A 183 -13.04 -11.53 9.39
C SER A 183 -12.47 -10.22 9.98
N ARG A 184 -11.46 -10.29 10.85
CA ARG A 184 -10.78 -9.10 11.38
C ARG A 184 -9.88 -8.42 10.33
N ILE A 185 -9.51 -9.13 9.25
CA ILE A 185 -8.67 -8.59 8.19
C ILE A 185 -9.54 -8.21 7.00
N ALA A 186 -9.53 -6.93 6.62
CA ALA A 186 -10.23 -6.45 5.43
C ALA A 186 -9.49 -6.83 4.16
N PHE A 187 -8.19 -6.46 4.08
CA PHE A 187 -7.32 -6.82 2.99
C PHE A 187 -5.84 -6.65 3.36
N LEU A 188 -4.97 -7.17 2.50
CA LEU A 188 -3.53 -7.06 2.62
C LEU A 188 -2.99 -6.09 1.57
N GLU A 189 -1.93 -5.40 1.91
CA GLU A 189 -1.11 -4.63 0.98
C GLU A 189 0.25 -5.31 0.85
N LEU A 190 0.61 -5.67 -0.37
CA LEU A 190 1.77 -6.51 -0.67
C LEU A 190 2.78 -5.73 -1.52
N GLY A 191 4.07 -5.92 -1.23
CA GLY A 191 5.10 -5.30 -2.02
C GLY A 191 6.51 -5.58 -1.54
N PHE A 192 7.44 -4.88 -2.17
CA PHE A 192 8.88 -4.95 -1.93
C PHE A 192 9.45 -3.54 -1.84
N GLY A 193 10.67 -3.44 -1.35
CA GLY A 193 11.37 -2.17 -1.21
C GLY A 193 10.90 -1.34 -0.03
N HIS A 194 11.17 -0.05 -0.10
CA HIS A 194 10.80 0.87 0.96
C HIS A 194 9.29 0.84 1.20
N TRP A 195 8.89 0.66 2.45
CA TRP A 195 7.49 0.57 2.90
C TRP A 195 6.65 -0.49 2.18
N SER A 196 7.27 -1.37 1.39
CA SER A 196 6.60 -2.32 0.46
C SER A 196 5.87 -1.63 -0.71
N GLU A 197 6.38 -0.48 -1.18
CA GLU A 197 5.78 0.36 -2.21
C GLU A 197 6.44 0.25 -3.58
N TYR A 198 7.20 -0.82 -3.84
CA TYR A 198 7.83 -1.13 -5.14
C TYR A 198 8.90 -0.15 -5.61
N HIS A 199 9.50 0.60 -4.70
CA HIS A 199 10.65 1.44 -5.00
C HIS A 199 11.72 1.39 -3.92
N ILE A 200 12.95 1.81 -4.25
CA ILE A 200 14.03 2.14 -3.31
C ILE A 200 14.72 3.41 -3.78
N TYR A 201 15.32 4.13 -2.87
CA TYR A 201 16.18 5.27 -3.15
C TYR A 201 17.43 5.28 -2.23
N GLY A 202 18.35 6.25 -2.43
CA GLY A 202 19.58 6.33 -1.65
C GLY A 202 20.69 5.37 -2.09
N THR A 203 20.39 4.42 -2.99
CA THR A 203 21.37 3.54 -3.65
C THR A 203 20.87 3.19 -5.05
N PRO A 204 21.77 2.93 -6.03
CA PRO A 204 21.33 2.44 -7.33
C PRO A 204 20.55 1.14 -7.20
N LEU A 205 19.38 1.08 -7.85
CA LEU A 205 18.59 -0.13 -7.97
C LEU A 205 19.38 -1.22 -8.70
N LYS A 206 19.40 -2.42 -8.10
CA LYS A 206 19.97 -3.63 -8.71
C LYS A 206 18.99 -4.77 -8.54
N LEU A 207 18.18 -4.99 -9.59
CA LEU A 207 17.22 -6.11 -9.62
C LEU A 207 17.93 -7.44 -9.38
N GLY A 208 17.36 -8.26 -8.49
CA GLY A 208 17.95 -9.53 -8.05
C GLY A 208 19.11 -9.35 -7.07
N THR A 209 19.32 -8.16 -6.51
CA THR A 209 20.35 -7.88 -5.50
C THR A 209 19.76 -7.13 -4.31
N ASN A 210 19.57 -5.82 -4.43
CA ASN A 210 18.97 -4.99 -3.38
C ASN A 210 17.49 -4.70 -3.63
N PHE A 211 16.93 -5.29 -4.65
CA PHE A 211 15.50 -5.34 -4.97
C PHE A 211 15.21 -6.64 -5.71
N PRO A 212 14.02 -7.25 -5.56
CA PRO A 212 13.71 -8.53 -6.20
C PRO A 212 13.84 -8.47 -7.72
N SER A 213 14.33 -9.54 -8.34
CA SER A 213 14.32 -9.65 -9.81
C SER A 213 12.89 -9.68 -10.34
N LYS A 214 12.67 -9.20 -11.56
CA LYS A 214 11.35 -9.26 -12.21
C LYS A 214 10.81 -10.68 -12.32
N ALA A 215 11.68 -11.67 -12.55
CA ALA A 215 11.29 -13.06 -12.57
C ALA A 215 10.75 -13.54 -11.22
N TYR A 216 11.45 -13.18 -10.13
CA TYR A 216 11.00 -13.53 -8.79
C TYR A 216 9.70 -12.79 -8.40
N GLN A 217 9.56 -11.51 -8.73
CA GLN A 217 8.31 -10.78 -8.50
C GLN A 217 7.12 -11.44 -9.20
N LYS A 218 7.30 -11.90 -10.44
CA LYS A 218 6.27 -12.67 -11.17
C LYS A 218 5.92 -13.97 -10.43
N GLU A 219 6.92 -14.72 -10.00
CA GLU A 219 6.71 -15.92 -9.19
C GLU A 219 5.92 -15.63 -7.91
N PHE A 220 6.34 -14.60 -7.17
CA PHE A 220 5.71 -14.18 -5.91
C PHE A 220 4.24 -13.80 -6.13
N LEU A 221 3.94 -12.88 -7.05
CA LEU A 221 2.58 -12.44 -7.32
C LEU A 221 1.68 -13.57 -7.82
N THR A 222 2.20 -14.46 -8.66
CA THR A 222 1.46 -15.65 -9.08
C THR A 222 1.18 -16.57 -7.89
N HIS A 223 2.16 -16.77 -7.00
CA HIS A 223 2.00 -17.59 -5.81
C HIS A 223 0.96 -17.02 -4.85
N VAL A 224 1.05 -15.74 -4.50
CA VAL A 224 0.09 -15.14 -3.56
C VAL A 224 -1.33 -15.12 -4.10
N SER A 225 -1.51 -14.95 -5.41
CA SER A 225 -2.82 -15.05 -6.06
C SER A 225 -3.46 -16.43 -5.98
N GLN A 226 -2.65 -17.48 -5.78
CA GLN A 226 -3.13 -18.86 -5.64
C GLN A 226 -3.45 -19.24 -4.20
N VAL A 227 -2.75 -18.65 -3.22
CA VAL A 227 -2.88 -19.05 -1.81
C VAL A 227 -3.80 -18.11 -1.01
N LEU A 228 -3.84 -16.82 -1.34
CA LEU A 228 -4.67 -15.85 -0.63
C LEU A 228 -6.10 -15.83 -1.16
N THR A 229 -7.08 -15.93 -0.26
CA THR A 229 -8.48 -15.63 -0.52
C THR A 229 -8.90 -14.30 0.10
N ILE A 230 -8.13 -13.76 1.06
CA ILE A 230 -8.24 -12.38 1.53
C ILE A 230 -7.93 -11.46 0.34
N PRO A 231 -8.73 -10.41 0.08
CA PRO A 231 -8.40 -9.41 -0.92
C PRO A 231 -7.02 -8.81 -0.67
N TRP A 232 -6.28 -8.54 -1.72
CA TRP A 232 -4.95 -7.95 -1.62
C TRP A 232 -4.73 -6.89 -2.68
N SER A 233 -3.83 -5.96 -2.43
CA SER A 233 -3.47 -4.84 -3.29
C SER A 233 -1.96 -4.66 -3.37
N ILE A 234 -1.53 -3.92 -4.39
CA ILE A 234 -0.14 -3.49 -4.59
C ILE A 234 -0.10 -1.97 -4.74
N SER A 235 1.05 -1.34 -4.49
CA SER A 235 1.22 0.09 -4.71
C SER A 235 1.06 0.46 -6.19
N ILE A 236 0.56 1.67 -6.45
CA ILE A 236 0.56 2.24 -7.81
C ILE A 236 1.96 2.34 -8.40
N ASP A 237 3.00 2.47 -7.57
CA ASP A 237 4.41 2.49 -7.99
C ASP A 237 4.83 1.18 -8.68
N ALA A 238 4.07 0.11 -8.49
CA ALA A 238 4.24 -1.12 -9.25
C ALA A 238 4.04 -0.97 -10.77
N ALA A 239 3.50 0.17 -11.23
CA ALA A 239 3.44 0.52 -12.65
C ALA A 239 4.81 0.91 -13.23
N ASP A 240 5.80 1.27 -12.39
CA ASP A 240 7.16 1.59 -12.87
C ASP A 240 7.85 0.35 -13.44
N SER A 241 7.97 0.32 -14.77
CA SER A 241 8.65 -0.78 -15.47
C SER A 241 10.15 -0.90 -15.15
N GLY A 242 10.77 0.09 -14.53
CA GLY A 242 12.13 0.00 -14.00
C GLY A 242 12.22 -1.01 -12.87
N TYR A 243 11.23 -1.05 -12.00
CA TYR A 243 11.19 -1.87 -10.78
C TYR A 243 10.45 -3.20 -10.97
N THR A 244 9.39 -3.23 -11.77
CA THR A 244 8.45 -4.35 -11.82
C THR A 244 8.24 -4.94 -13.21
N PRO A 245 7.74 -6.18 -13.34
CA PRO A 245 7.30 -6.74 -14.60
C PRO A 245 5.81 -6.51 -14.88
N ILE A 246 5.03 -5.90 -13.98
CA ILE A 246 3.57 -6.05 -13.90
C ILE A 246 2.89 -5.50 -15.16
N VAL A 247 3.14 -4.24 -15.50
CA VAL A 247 2.49 -3.59 -16.67
C VAL A 247 2.88 -4.25 -18.01
N ALA A 248 4.07 -4.87 -18.08
CA ALA A 248 4.57 -5.52 -19.27
C ALA A 248 4.14 -7.00 -19.40
N ASP A 249 3.41 -7.54 -18.42
CA ASP A 249 3.04 -8.96 -18.37
C ASP A 249 1.52 -9.13 -18.24
N ASP A 250 0.87 -9.47 -19.35
CA ASP A 250 -0.59 -9.64 -19.41
C ASP A 250 -1.12 -10.66 -18.39
N ALA A 251 -0.32 -11.68 -18.06
CA ALA A 251 -0.72 -12.69 -17.07
C ALA A 251 -0.73 -12.11 -15.65
N LEU A 252 0.18 -11.18 -15.34
CA LEU A 252 0.17 -10.48 -14.07
C LEU A 252 -0.96 -9.45 -14.02
N MET A 253 -1.18 -8.70 -15.09
CA MET A 253 -2.31 -7.75 -15.19
C MET A 253 -3.68 -8.42 -15.12
N ALA A 254 -3.76 -9.71 -15.45
CA ALA A 254 -4.99 -10.49 -15.32
C ALA A 254 -5.25 -11.03 -13.91
N LEU A 255 -4.31 -10.88 -12.97
CA LEU A 255 -4.53 -11.26 -11.58
C LEU A 255 -5.54 -10.32 -10.91
N ASN A 256 -6.32 -10.87 -9.98
CA ASN A 256 -7.31 -10.11 -9.24
C ASN A 256 -6.66 -9.44 -8.02
N PHE A 257 -6.17 -8.22 -8.18
CA PHE A 257 -5.59 -7.40 -7.11
C PHE A 257 -6.16 -5.98 -7.14
N GLY A 258 -6.14 -5.31 -5.98
CA GLY A 258 -6.42 -3.90 -5.85
C GLY A 258 -5.15 -3.04 -5.98
N LEU A 259 -5.34 -1.73 -6.01
CA LEU A 259 -4.24 -0.76 -5.92
C LEU A 259 -4.36 0.04 -4.63
N PHE A 260 -3.22 0.44 -4.07
CA PHE A 260 -3.15 1.45 -3.03
C PHE A 260 -2.20 2.58 -3.43
N ASP A 261 -2.48 3.78 -2.92
CA ASP A 261 -1.68 4.98 -3.14
C ASP A 261 -1.61 5.77 -1.83
N ASP A 262 -0.47 5.72 -1.17
CA ASP A 262 -0.23 6.42 0.10
C ASP A 262 -0.04 7.93 -0.11
N SER A 263 0.18 8.37 -1.36
CA SER A 263 0.35 9.78 -1.72
C SER A 263 -0.95 10.46 -2.17
N PHE A 264 -2.07 9.73 -2.27
CA PHE A 264 -3.35 10.29 -2.70
C PHE A 264 -3.76 11.49 -1.83
N MET A 265 -4.04 12.62 -2.48
CA MET A 265 -4.32 13.91 -1.84
C MET A 265 -3.17 14.49 -0.97
N HIS A 266 -1.97 13.93 -1.04
CA HIS A 266 -0.78 14.53 -0.45
C HIS A 266 -0.32 15.76 -1.26
N GLU A 267 0.37 16.71 -0.62
CA GLU A 267 0.85 17.93 -1.30
C GLU A 267 1.81 17.64 -2.49
N HIS A 268 2.46 16.49 -2.48
CA HIS A 268 3.34 16.03 -3.56
C HIS A 268 2.65 15.14 -4.60
N HIS A 269 1.35 14.90 -4.50
CA HIS A 269 0.62 14.01 -5.39
C HIS A 269 0.70 14.44 -6.87
N GLU A 270 0.56 15.73 -7.15
CA GLU A 270 0.71 16.27 -8.52
C GLU A 270 2.10 16.03 -9.11
N ILE A 271 3.15 16.08 -8.27
CA ILE A 271 4.53 15.81 -8.67
C ILE A 271 4.67 14.34 -9.05
N ASN A 272 4.16 13.43 -8.22
CA ASN A 272 4.18 12.00 -8.48
C ASN A 272 3.41 11.65 -9.76
N GLN A 273 2.25 12.26 -10.01
CA GLN A 273 1.50 12.08 -11.25
C GLN A 273 2.26 12.60 -12.48
N GLY A 274 3.02 13.70 -12.34
CA GLY A 274 3.84 14.27 -13.41
C GLY A 274 4.99 13.37 -13.86
N ASP A 275 5.45 12.47 -13.01
CA ASP A 275 6.56 11.56 -13.26
C ASP A 275 6.17 10.25 -13.96
N GLY A 276 4.93 10.12 -14.40
CA GLY A 276 4.47 9.00 -15.22
C GLY A 276 3.93 7.80 -14.46
N TYR A 277 3.54 7.98 -13.21
CA TYR A 277 2.91 6.95 -12.37
C TYR A 277 1.40 6.75 -12.62
N ASN A 278 0.86 7.32 -13.72
CA ASN A 278 -0.55 7.17 -14.12
C ASN A 278 -0.72 6.28 -15.32
#